data_ccbb2e0959ba25f37e1387091e614148
#
_entry.id   ccbb2e0959ba25f37e1387091e614148
#
_cell.length_a   1.000
_cell.length_b   1.000
_cell.length_c   1.000
_cell.angle_alpha   90.00
_cell.angle_beta   90.00
_cell.angle_gamma   90.00
#
_symmetry.space_group_name_H-M   'P 1'
#
loop_
_entity.id
_entity.type
_entity.pdbx_description
1 polymer ?
#
loop_
_entity_poly.entity_id
_entity_poly.type
_entity_poly.pdbx_seq_one_letter_code
_entity_poly.pdbx_strand_id
1 'polypeptide(L)'
;MILNVSGRCDIVAFYMEWFINRYKEGYVDVRNPFYKKQISRIDFKNVDLIVFCTKNPIPLIPYLNQINIPIYLQVTVTGYHKDIEKNVLDKTEIIKAIQTCSKQLGKDKVVLRYDPIFLNEKYTLDYHIKAFDRLCTLLDGYIDEIVISFLDEYKNVKKHKQELHYIKCTEEDYKKIGINFSRIAHDHNMKVHTCFEEKNLVEYGMDQDVCLSSKKAFELTNKVFKKWKARDCGCVEMVDIGYYNSCPHFCRYCYANYDEEKVKYNYSKHDPDSSLCIGQIQKEDEIKERLK
;
A
#
# COMPACT_ATOMS: atom_id res chain seq x y z
N MET A 1 16.14 7.96 6.33
CA MET A 1 14.69 7.77 6.59
C MET A 1 14.06 6.87 5.54
N ILE A 2 12.88 6.31 5.82
CA ILE A 2 12.10 5.51 4.86
C ILE A 2 10.97 6.36 4.30
N LEU A 3 10.84 6.39 2.96
CA LEU A 3 9.78 7.10 2.27
C LEU A 3 8.63 6.14 1.92
N ASN A 4 7.40 6.47 2.32
CA ASN A 4 6.20 5.72 1.94
C ASN A 4 5.47 6.41 0.78
N VAL A 5 5.37 5.70 -0.36
CA VAL A 5 4.82 6.22 -1.63
C VAL A 5 3.64 5.33 -2.07
N SER A 6 2.42 5.46 -1.61
CA SER A 6 1.94 6.18 -0.45
C SER A 6 0.79 5.40 0.21
N GLY A 7 0.51 5.64 1.48
CA GLY A 7 -0.69 5.15 2.16
C GLY A 7 -1.90 6.12 2.07
N ARG A 8 -1.75 7.32 1.46
CA ARG A 8 -2.82 8.33 1.35
C ARG A 8 -3.46 8.39 -0.03
N CYS A 9 -2.75 7.93 -1.05
CA CYS A 9 -3.23 7.79 -2.43
C CYS A 9 -2.33 6.80 -3.17
N ASP A 10 -2.68 6.44 -4.37
CA ASP A 10 -1.84 5.57 -5.22
C ASP A 10 -0.98 6.45 -6.16
N ILE A 11 0.21 6.83 -5.68
CA ILE A 11 1.15 7.66 -6.45
C ILE A 11 1.65 6.92 -7.68
N VAL A 12 1.93 5.64 -7.55
CA VAL A 12 2.43 4.82 -8.67
C VAL A 12 1.41 4.77 -9.80
N ALA A 13 0.14 4.55 -9.47
CA ALA A 13 -0.91 4.41 -10.47
C ALA A 13 -1.24 5.72 -11.20
N PHE A 14 -1.16 6.89 -10.53
CA PHE A 14 -1.74 8.14 -11.02
C PHE A 14 -0.79 9.33 -11.07
N TYR A 15 0.35 9.27 -10.37
CA TYR A 15 1.27 10.40 -10.16
C TYR A 15 2.74 10.00 -10.35
N MET A 16 3.00 8.94 -11.12
CA MET A 16 4.36 8.41 -11.25
C MET A 16 5.30 9.38 -11.96
N GLU A 17 4.81 10.10 -12.98
CA GLU A 17 5.58 11.16 -13.65
C GLU A 17 6.03 12.24 -12.66
N TRP A 18 5.09 12.72 -11.83
CA TRP A 18 5.41 13.66 -10.75
C TRP A 18 6.48 13.10 -9.82
N PHE A 19 6.34 11.86 -9.36
CA PHE A 19 7.30 11.26 -8.46
C PHE A 19 8.71 11.22 -9.07
N ILE A 20 8.82 10.86 -10.34
CA ILE A 20 10.10 10.83 -11.05
C ILE A 20 10.68 12.23 -11.24
N ASN A 21 9.86 13.24 -11.52
CA ASN A 21 10.31 14.64 -11.59
C ASN A 21 10.86 15.07 -10.21
N ARG A 22 10.15 14.76 -9.13
CA ARG A 22 10.65 15.05 -7.76
C ARG A 22 11.94 14.31 -7.43
N TYR A 23 12.03 13.03 -7.83
CA TYR A 23 13.25 12.24 -7.63
C TYR A 23 14.46 12.85 -8.34
N LYS A 24 14.29 13.29 -9.59
CA LYS A 24 15.34 13.97 -10.38
C LYS A 24 15.73 15.34 -9.80
N GLU A 25 14.75 16.12 -9.32
CA GLU A 25 14.97 17.41 -8.66
C GLU A 25 15.64 17.27 -7.28
N GLY A 26 15.62 16.07 -6.70
CA GLY A 26 16.28 15.77 -5.45
C GLY A 26 15.47 16.04 -4.18
N TYR A 27 14.23 16.55 -4.28
CA TYR A 27 13.37 16.80 -3.13
C TYR A 27 11.89 16.68 -3.47
N VAL A 28 11.08 16.46 -2.43
CA VAL A 28 9.62 16.47 -2.48
C VAL A 28 9.05 17.24 -1.30
N ASP A 29 8.00 18.02 -1.53
CA ASP A 29 7.29 18.77 -0.51
C ASP A 29 5.98 18.06 -0.14
N VAL A 30 5.68 18.03 1.15
CA VAL A 30 4.49 17.38 1.71
C VAL A 30 3.73 18.34 2.58
N ARG A 31 2.51 18.69 2.17
CA ARG A 31 1.62 19.54 2.95
C ARG A 31 1.07 18.76 4.14
N ASN A 32 1.17 19.36 5.34
CA ASN A 32 0.62 18.78 6.55
C ASN A 32 -0.92 18.71 6.45
N PRO A 33 -1.54 17.53 6.55
CA PRO A 33 -3.00 17.39 6.40
C PRO A 33 -3.80 18.06 7.52
N PHE A 34 -3.18 18.30 8.69
CA PHE A 34 -3.81 18.92 9.86
C PHE A 34 -3.51 20.41 9.99
N TYR A 35 -2.36 20.88 9.49
CA TYR A 35 -1.97 22.27 9.48
C TYR A 35 -1.51 22.69 8.08
N LYS A 36 -2.46 23.15 7.27
CA LYS A 36 -2.30 23.33 5.82
C LYS A 36 -1.21 24.33 5.40
N LYS A 37 -0.83 25.28 6.26
CA LYS A 37 0.27 26.21 5.97
C LYS A 37 1.65 25.59 6.13
N GLN A 38 1.76 24.49 6.86
CA GLN A 38 3.03 23.80 7.07
C GLN A 38 3.31 22.81 5.94
N ILE A 39 4.50 22.94 5.37
CA ILE A 39 5.05 22.04 4.37
C ILE A 39 6.34 21.43 4.92
N SER A 40 6.45 20.12 4.82
CA SER A 40 7.69 19.41 5.13
C SER A 40 8.42 19.11 3.82
N ARG A 41 9.63 19.65 3.67
CA ARG A 41 10.53 19.32 2.56
C ARG A 41 11.37 18.12 2.91
N ILE A 42 11.34 17.12 2.05
CA ILE A 42 12.11 15.89 2.17
C ILE A 42 13.12 15.86 1.03
N ASP A 43 14.40 15.87 1.39
CA ASP A 43 15.50 15.73 0.44
C ASP A 43 15.76 14.23 0.21
N PHE A 44 15.82 13.78 -1.04
CA PHE A 44 16.08 12.37 -1.39
C PHE A 44 17.44 11.86 -0.94
N LYS A 45 18.45 12.75 -0.73
CA LYS A 45 19.74 12.34 -0.13
C LYS A 45 19.59 11.79 1.31
N ASN A 46 18.49 12.12 1.98
CA ASN A 46 18.14 11.64 3.32
C ASN A 46 17.28 10.37 3.30
N VAL A 47 16.87 9.90 2.13
CA VAL A 47 16.04 8.69 1.97
C VAL A 47 16.93 7.48 1.80
N ASP A 48 16.71 6.45 2.59
CA ASP A 48 17.50 5.21 2.60
C ASP A 48 16.75 4.03 2.00
N LEU A 49 15.40 4.12 1.93
CA LEU A 49 14.50 3.12 1.37
C LEU A 49 13.23 3.80 0.84
N ILE A 50 12.78 3.40 -0.33
CA ILE A 50 11.47 3.79 -0.87
C ILE A 50 10.53 2.59 -0.81
N VAL A 51 9.41 2.74 -0.12
CA VAL A 51 8.32 1.77 -0.07
C VAL A 51 7.22 2.25 -1.00
N PHE A 52 7.03 1.57 -2.11
CA PHE A 52 5.89 1.82 -2.99
C PHE A 52 4.70 0.96 -2.58
N CYS A 53 3.54 1.59 -2.40
CA CYS A 53 2.27 0.92 -2.14
C CYS A 53 1.30 1.24 -3.28
N THR A 54 0.88 0.25 -4.05
CA THR A 54 0.05 0.48 -5.24
C THR A 54 -0.91 -0.67 -5.55
N LYS A 55 -1.97 -0.36 -6.28
CA LYS A 55 -2.84 -1.33 -6.96
C LYS A 55 -2.52 -1.48 -8.46
N ASN A 56 -1.60 -0.66 -8.97
CA ASN A 56 -1.17 -0.72 -10.36
C ASN A 56 0.32 -0.40 -10.48
N PRO A 57 1.20 -1.41 -10.49
CA PRO A 57 2.65 -1.19 -10.58
C PRO A 57 3.15 -0.89 -12.01
N ILE A 58 2.29 -0.96 -13.06
CA ILE A 58 2.70 -0.78 -14.47
C ILE A 58 3.46 0.53 -14.68
N PRO A 59 3.00 1.71 -14.20
CA PRO A 59 3.72 2.96 -14.41
C PRO A 59 5.11 3.06 -13.78
N LEU A 60 5.41 2.20 -12.79
CA LEU A 60 6.72 2.16 -12.13
C LEU A 60 7.77 1.39 -12.96
N ILE A 61 7.33 0.39 -13.75
CA ILE A 61 8.24 -0.55 -14.45
C ILE A 61 9.34 0.17 -15.27
N PRO A 62 9.04 1.21 -16.09
CA PRO A 62 10.07 1.90 -16.87
C PRO A 62 11.14 2.63 -16.04
N TYR A 63 10.88 2.86 -14.77
CA TYR A 63 11.72 3.67 -13.89
C TYR A 63 12.49 2.85 -12.85
N LEU A 64 12.25 1.55 -12.73
CA LEU A 64 12.88 0.70 -11.71
C LEU A 64 14.41 0.80 -11.74
N ASN A 65 15.00 0.82 -12.94
CA ASN A 65 16.46 0.92 -13.11
C ASN A 65 17.01 2.36 -13.04
N GLN A 66 16.14 3.37 -12.89
CA GLN A 66 16.53 4.78 -12.76
C GLN A 66 16.55 5.25 -11.30
N ILE A 67 15.97 4.47 -10.41
CA ILE A 67 15.90 4.78 -8.98
C ILE A 67 17.03 4.03 -8.27
N ASN A 68 18.05 4.78 -7.79
CA ASN A 68 19.23 4.23 -7.15
C ASN A 68 19.05 3.94 -5.65
N ILE A 69 17.97 4.43 -5.05
CA ILE A 69 17.59 4.13 -3.66
C ILE A 69 16.95 2.75 -3.61
N PRO A 70 17.27 1.88 -2.63
CA PRO A 70 16.59 0.60 -2.45
C PRO A 70 15.06 0.73 -2.51
N ILE A 71 14.40 -0.21 -3.20
CA ILE A 71 12.95 -0.24 -3.39
C ILE A 71 12.38 -1.45 -2.65
N TYR A 72 11.26 -1.25 -1.97
CA TYR A 72 10.38 -2.29 -1.46
C TYR A 72 8.97 -2.05 -2.02
N LEU A 73 8.49 -2.94 -2.87
CA LEU A 73 7.24 -2.78 -3.61
C LEU A 73 6.15 -3.64 -2.99
N GLN A 74 5.10 -3.00 -2.50
CA GLN A 74 3.90 -3.65 -1.98
C GLN A 74 2.75 -3.44 -2.97
N VAL A 75 2.27 -4.52 -3.58
CA VAL A 75 1.18 -4.46 -4.57
C VAL A 75 -0.09 -5.06 -3.99
N THR A 76 -1.14 -4.27 -3.93
CA THR A 76 -2.44 -4.73 -3.43
C THR A 76 -3.25 -5.37 -4.57
N VAL A 77 -3.53 -6.66 -4.45
CA VAL A 77 -4.47 -7.40 -5.31
C VAL A 77 -5.44 -8.16 -4.41
N THR A 78 -6.72 -7.90 -4.56
CA THR A 78 -7.80 -8.53 -3.79
C THR A 78 -8.69 -9.40 -4.66
N GLY A 79 -9.60 -10.16 -4.06
CA GLY A 79 -10.64 -10.89 -4.78
C GLY A 79 -11.79 -10.02 -5.33
N TYR A 80 -11.88 -8.75 -4.97
CA TYR A 80 -13.05 -7.91 -5.30
C TYR A 80 -13.12 -7.53 -6.79
N HIS A 81 -14.34 -7.32 -7.28
CA HIS A 81 -14.63 -6.86 -8.63
C HIS A 81 -14.93 -5.35 -8.67
N LYS A 82 -15.39 -4.85 -9.82
CA LYS A 82 -15.66 -3.43 -10.08
C LYS A 82 -16.76 -2.82 -9.23
N ASP A 83 -17.64 -3.62 -8.64
CA ASP A 83 -18.64 -3.19 -7.65
C ASP A 83 -18.01 -2.62 -6.38
N ILE A 84 -16.82 -3.12 -6.01
CA ILE A 84 -16.04 -2.68 -4.84
C ILE A 84 -14.83 -1.84 -5.27
N GLU A 85 -14.10 -2.26 -6.30
CA GLU A 85 -12.88 -1.63 -6.82
C GLU A 85 -13.12 -0.99 -8.19
N LYS A 86 -13.89 0.09 -8.21
CA LYS A 86 -14.50 0.70 -9.40
C LYS A 86 -13.53 0.90 -10.58
N ASN A 87 -12.37 1.49 -10.33
CA ASN A 87 -11.41 1.88 -11.36
C ASN A 87 -10.05 1.15 -11.24
N VAL A 88 -9.96 0.09 -10.45
CA VAL A 88 -8.75 -0.74 -10.42
C VAL A 88 -8.64 -1.51 -11.75
N LEU A 89 -7.44 -1.62 -12.31
CA LEU A 89 -7.20 -2.35 -13.58
C LEU A 89 -7.61 -3.83 -13.49
N ASP A 90 -7.62 -4.49 -14.64
CA ASP A 90 -7.78 -5.94 -14.69
C ASP A 90 -6.65 -6.62 -13.91
N LYS A 91 -7.01 -7.60 -13.08
CA LYS A 91 -6.06 -8.26 -12.18
C LYS A 91 -5.03 -9.09 -12.93
N THR A 92 -5.36 -9.57 -14.12
CA THR A 92 -4.40 -10.29 -14.97
C THR A 92 -3.25 -9.38 -15.40
N GLU A 93 -3.54 -8.11 -15.72
CA GLU A 93 -2.51 -7.12 -16.06
C GLU A 93 -1.64 -6.76 -14.85
N ILE A 94 -2.27 -6.59 -13.67
CA ILE A 94 -1.55 -6.30 -12.43
C ILE A 94 -0.63 -7.47 -12.06
N ILE A 95 -1.10 -8.71 -12.16
CA ILE A 95 -0.30 -9.91 -11.88
C ILE A 95 0.92 -9.99 -12.80
N LYS A 96 0.74 -9.78 -14.12
CA LYS A 96 1.86 -9.73 -15.08
C LYS A 96 2.86 -8.63 -14.73
N ALA A 97 2.37 -7.49 -14.25
CA ALA A 97 3.23 -6.39 -13.82
C ALA A 97 4.00 -6.73 -12.53
N ILE A 98 3.38 -7.42 -11.56
CA ILE A 98 4.07 -7.96 -10.37
C ILE A 98 5.20 -8.90 -10.80
N GLN A 99 4.92 -9.85 -11.70
CA GLN A 99 5.92 -10.79 -12.22
C GLN A 99 7.09 -10.05 -12.91
N THR A 100 6.79 -8.99 -13.64
CA THR A 100 7.82 -8.14 -14.29
C THR A 100 8.65 -7.39 -13.27
N CYS A 101 8.02 -6.75 -12.27
CA CYS A 101 8.72 -6.07 -11.18
C CYS A 101 9.61 -7.04 -10.39
N SER A 102 9.10 -8.23 -10.09
CA SER A 102 9.85 -9.26 -9.37
C SER A 102 11.11 -9.71 -10.13
N LYS A 103 11.02 -9.89 -11.44
CA LYS A 103 12.20 -10.23 -12.28
C LYS A 103 13.27 -9.14 -12.27
N GLN A 104 12.88 -7.88 -12.12
CA GLN A 104 13.83 -6.74 -12.11
C GLN A 104 14.39 -6.45 -10.72
N LEU A 105 13.55 -6.52 -9.68
CA LEU A 105 13.92 -6.15 -8.30
C LEU A 105 14.44 -7.33 -7.47
N GLY A 106 13.97 -8.53 -7.75
CA GLY A 106 14.07 -9.72 -6.89
C GLY A 106 12.75 -9.98 -6.13
N LYS A 107 12.41 -11.26 -5.97
CA LYS A 107 11.16 -11.70 -5.33
C LYS A 107 11.05 -11.32 -3.86
N ASP A 108 12.18 -11.15 -3.18
CA ASP A 108 12.32 -10.70 -1.80
C ASP A 108 11.95 -9.22 -1.57
N LYS A 109 11.82 -8.43 -2.66
CA LYS A 109 11.51 -7.00 -2.64
C LYS A 109 10.11 -6.67 -3.14
N VAL A 110 9.35 -7.67 -3.57
CA VAL A 110 7.99 -7.51 -4.08
C VAL A 110 7.03 -8.32 -3.22
N VAL A 111 6.04 -7.66 -2.64
CA VAL A 111 5.09 -8.23 -1.69
C VAL A 111 3.68 -8.10 -2.22
N LEU A 112 2.91 -9.17 -2.14
CA LEU A 112 1.48 -9.13 -2.36
C LEU A 112 0.78 -8.63 -1.10
N ARG A 113 -0.14 -7.66 -1.23
CA ARG A 113 -1.10 -7.31 -0.18
C ARG A 113 -2.49 -7.79 -0.59
N TYR A 114 -3.02 -8.76 0.15
CA TYR A 114 -4.41 -9.17 0.04
C TYR A 114 -5.23 -8.46 1.13
N ASP A 115 -5.51 -7.19 0.90
CA ASP A 115 -5.85 -6.21 1.93
C ASP A 115 -6.81 -5.12 1.38
N PRO A 116 -7.96 -4.88 2.04
CA PRO A 116 -8.50 -5.57 3.21
C PRO A 116 -9.39 -6.79 2.85
N ILE A 117 -9.61 -7.67 3.82
CA ILE A 117 -10.59 -8.75 3.75
C ILE A 117 -11.86 -8.31 4.46
N PHE A 118 -13.02 -8.48 3.83
CA PHE A 118 -14.33 -8.42 4.45
C PHE A 118 -15.26 -9.47 3.83
N LEU A 119 -16.21 -9.94 4.60
CA LEU A 119 -17.19 -10.93 4.16
C LEU A 119 -18.53 -10.28 3.85
N ASN A 120 -19.25 -10.80 2.85
CA ASN A 120 -20.65 -10.53 2.57
C ASN A 120 -21.24 -11.70 1.76
N GLU A 121 -22.49 -11.57 1.29
CA GLU A 121 -23.16 -12.64 0.52
C GLU A 121 -22.42 -13.03 -0.76
N LYS A 122 -21.75 -12.07 -1.42
CA LYS A 122 -20.98 -12.32 -2.66
C LYS A 122 -19.55 -12.73 -2.38
N TYR A 123 -18.89 -12.05 -1.46
CA TYR A 123 -17.50 -12.27 -1.08
C TYR A 123 -17.45 -13.09 0.21
N THR A 124 -17.80 -14.37 0.06
CA THR A 124 -17.83 -15.34 1.17
C THR A 124 -16.44 -15.79 1.57
N LEU A 125 -16.34 -16.49 2.69
CA LEU A 125 -15.09 -17.11 3.12
C LEU A 125 -14.49 -18.02 2.03
N ASP A 126 -15.31 -18.91 1.46
CA ASP A 126 -14.87 -19.83 0.40
C ASP A 126 -14.43 -19.09 -0.88
N TYR A 127 -15.08 -17.96 -1.18
CA TYR A 127 -14.67 -17.09 -2.26
C TYR A 127 -13.25 -16.55 -2.03
N HIS A 128 -12.99 -16.03 -0.83
CA HIS A 128 -11.66 -15.50 -0.49
C HIS A 128 -10.59 -16.58 -0.50
N ILE A 129 -10.88 -17.78 0.01
CA ILE A 129 -9.93 -18.90 -0.02
C ILE A 129 -9.57 -19.25 -1.47
N LYS A 130 -10.55 -19.38 -2.36
CA LYS A 130 -10.31 -19.67 -3.80
C LYS A 130 -9.56 -18.54 -4.51
N ALA A 131 -9.89 -17.29 -4.22
CA ALA A 131 -9.21 -16.15 -4.81
C ALA A 131 -7.75 -16.04 -4.34
N PHE A 132 -7.49 -16.31 -3.07
CA PHE A 132 -6.15 -16.33 -2.50
C PHE A 132 -5.30 -17.46 -3.09
N ASP A 133 -5.83 -18.68 -3.16
CA ASP A 133 -5.17 -19.84 -3.78
C ASP A 133 -4.77 -19.55 -5.24
N ARG A 134 -5.70 -18.99 -6.02
CA ARG A 134 -5.41 -18.58 -7.39
C ARG A 134 -4.28 -17.55 -7.48
N LEU A 135 -4.24 -16.57 -6.57
CA LEU A 135 -3.17 -15.56 -6.55
C LEU A 135 -1.83 -16.19 -6.19
N CYS A 136 -1.78 -17.07 -5.19
CA CYS A 136 -0.57 -17.78 -4.82
C CYS A 136 -0.05 -18.62 -6.01
N THR A 137 -0.93 -19.36 -6.68
CA THR A 137 -0.58 -20.14 -7.89
C THR A 137 0.01 -19.26 -9.00
N LEU A 138 -0.59 -18.08 -9.28
CA LEU A 138 -0.14 -17.19 -10.35
C LEU A 138 1.15 -16.44 -10.01
N LEU A 139 1.46 -16.29 -8.73
CA LEU A 139 2.63 -15.58 -8.23
C LEU A 139 3.71 -16.51 -7.66
N ASP A 140 3.54 -17.82 -7.81
CA ASP A 140 4.53 -18.82 -7.39
C ASP A 140 5.89 -18.56 -8.08
N GLY A 141 6.95 -18.51 -7.28
CA GLY A 141 8.31 -18.18 -7.73
C GLY A 141 8.56 -16.69 -8.00
N TYR A 142 7.54 -15.80 -7.91
CA TYR A 142 7.71 -14.36 -8.13
C TYR A 142 7.69 -13.53 -6.85
N ILE A 143 7.14 -14.04 -5.77
CA ILE A 143 7.11 -13.37 -4.47
C ILE A 143 7.41 -14.37 -3.35
N ASP A 144 7.92 -13.89 -2.22
CA ASP A 144 8.18 -14.69 -1.03
C ASP A 144 7.28 -14.34 0.15
N GLU A 145 6.45 -13.29 0.01
CA GLU A 145 5.74 -12.70 1.14
C GLU A 145 4.37 -12.15 0.75
N ILE A 146 3.38 -12.43 1.59
CA ILE A 146 2.01 -11.93 1.47
C ILE A 146 1.60 -11.27 2.78
N VAL A 147 1.05 -10.06 2.68
CA VAL A 147 0.46 -9.34 3.81
C VAL A 147 -1.04 -9.34 3.67
N ILE A 148 -1.75 -9.70 4.72
CA ILE A 148 -3.20 -9.58 4.77
C ILE A 148 -3.64 -8.62 5.87
N SER A 149 -4.81 -8.02 5.73
CA SER A 149 -5.52 -7.33 6.80
C SER A 149 -7.02 -7.45 6.64
N PHE A 150 -7.76 -7.16 7.70
CA PHE A 150 -9.22 -7.15 7.68
C PHE A 150 -9.73 -5.72 7.59
N LEU A 151 -11.01 -5.58 7.23
CA LEU A 151 -11.63 -4.27 7.04
C LEU A 151 -11.82 -3.54 8.37
N ASP A 152 -11.12 -2.43 8.53
CA ASP A 152 -11.34 -1.50 9.63
C ASP A 152 -12.55 -0.59 9.40
N GLU A 153 -13.38 -0.41 10.41
CA GLU A 153 -14.56 0.45 10.35
C GLU A 153 -14.23 1.95 10.48
N TYR A 154 -13.38 2.48 9.60
CA TYR A 154 -13.14 3.93 9.52
C TYR A 154 -14.45 4.70 9.20
N LYS A 155 -14.50 6.00 9.53
CA LYS A 155 -15.71 6.84 9.31
C LYS A 155 -16.20 6.83 7.86
N ASN A 156 -15.29 6.85 6.90
CA ASN A 156 -15.59 6.78 5.46
C ASN A 156 -16.01 5.38 5.02
N VAL A 157 -15.46 4.31 5.58
CA VAL A 157 -15.92 2.95 5.33
C VAL A 157 -17.36 2.76 5.82
N LYS A 158 -17.69 3.29 7.01
CA LYS A 158 -19.05 3.26 7.54
C LYS A 158 -20.10 3.97 6.64
N LYS A 159 -19.70 5.00 5.88
CA LYS A 159 -20.59 5.65 4.90
C LYS A 159 -20.98 4.72 3.76
N HIS A 160 -20.09 3.82 3.37
CA HIS A 160 -20.32 2.83 2.32
C HIS A 160 -20.85 1.49 2.85
N LYS A 161 -21.30 1.42 4.10
CA LYS A 161 -21.80 0.17 4.71
C LYS A 161 -22.91 -0.48 3.90
N GLN A 162 -23.85 0.34 3.37
CA GLN A 162 -24.95 -0.14 2.53
C GLN A 162 -24.49 -0.66 1.16
N GLU A 163 -23.35 -0.18 0.63
CA GLU A 163 -22.79 -0.63 -0.65
C GLU A 163 -21.89 -1.86 -0.47
N LEU A 164 -21.15 -1.89 0.64
CA LEU A 164 -20.24 -2.99 0.97
C LEU A 164 -20.98 -4.21 1.51
N HIS A 165 -22.13 -4.02 2.17
CA HIS A 165 -22.90 -5.07 2.86
C HIS A 165 -22.01 -5.97 3.73
N TYR A 166 -20.91 -5.41 4.29
CA TYR A 166 -19.95 -6.21 5.02
C TYR A 166 -20.51 -6.75 6.34
N ILE A 167 -20.10 -7.97 6.65
CA ILE A 167 -20.37 -8.67 7.89
C ILE A 167 -19.05 -8.73 8.67
N LYS A 168 -19.09 -8.48 9.97
CA LYS A 168 -17.91 -8.65 10.82
C LYS A 168 -17.51 -10.12 10.84
N CYS A 169 -16.20 -10.37 10.65
CA CYS A 169 -15.64 -11.70 10.81
C CYS A 169 -15.82 -12.19 12.24
N THR A 170 -16.25 -13.43 12.38
CA THR A 170 -16.32 -14.16 13.66
C THR A 170 -14.96 -14.79 13.99
N GLU A 171 -14.79 -15.27 15.21
CA GLU A 171 -13.59 -16.05 15.60
C GLU A 171 -13.37 -17.25 14.68
N GLU A 172 -14.46 -17.92 14.30
CA GLU A 172 -14.39 -19.08 13.39
C GLU A 172 -13.97 -18.66 11.97
N ASP A 173 -14.37 -17.47 11.49
CA ASP A 173 -13.90 -16.93 10.20
C ASP A 173 -12.40 -16.62 10.24
N TYR A 174 -11.93 -15.95 11.30
CA TYR A 174 -10.50 -15.70 11.50
C TYR A 174 -9.69 -16.99 11.53
N LYS A 175 -10.16 -18.00 12.28
CA LYS A 175 -9.53 -19.31 12.34
C LYS A 175 -9.46 -19.98 10.96
N LYS A 176 -10.57 -20.01 10.22
CA LYS A 176 -10.63 -20.61 8.88
C LYS A 176 -9.72 -19.88 7.88
N ILE A 177 -9.72 -18.55 7.90
CA ILE A 177 -8.81 -17.75 7.07
C ILE A 177 -7.36 -18.06 7.46
N GLY A 178 -7.02 -18.02 8.73
CA GLY A 178 -5.68 -18.29 9.22
C GLY A 178 -5.16 -19.64 8.75
N ILE A 179 -5.90 -20.72 9.01
CA ILE A 179 -5.52 -22.09 8.63
C ILE A 179 -5.37 -22.25 7.11
N ASN A 180 -6.38 -21.79 6.34
CA ASN A 180 -6.36 -22.02 4.88
C ASN A 180 -5.32 -21.14 4.19
N PHE A 181 -5.21 -19.85 4.55
CA PHE A 181 -4.26 -18.95 3.91
C PHE A 181 -2.81 -19.33 4.24
N SER A 182 -2.54 -19.76 5.51
CA SER A 182 -1.21 -20.26 5.88
C SER A 182 -0.83 -21.48 5.07
N ARG A 183 -1.71 -22.48 5.02
CA ARG A 183 -1.46 -23.70 4.25
C ARG A 183 -1.21 -23.39 2.77
N ILE A 184 -2.09 -22.61 2.14
CA ILE A 184 -1.97 -22.25 0.71
C ILE A 184 -0.65 -21.50 0.45
N ALA A 185 -0.34 -20.49 1.24
CA ALA A 185 0.90 -19.71 1.06
C ALA A 185 2.15 -20.60 1.24
N HIS A 186 2.18 -21.44 2.28
CA HIS A 186 3.30 -22.33 2.55
C HIS A 186 3.46 -23.42 1.48
N ASP A 187 2.37 -23.93 0.90
CA ASP A 187 2.40 -24.87 -0.22
C ASP A 187 3.10 -24.27 -1.46
N HIS A 188 3.11 -22.93 -1.60
CA HIS A 188 3.82 -22.16 -2.62
C HIS A 188 5.14 -21.53 -2.14
N ASN A 189 5.69 -21.95 -1.00
CA ASN A 189 6.91 -21.39 -0.40
C ASN A 189 6.84 -19.88 -0.10
N MET A 190 5.65 -19.34 0.15
CA MET A 190 5.43 -17.96 0.53
C MET A 190 5.13 -17.86 2.02
N LYS A 191 5.62 -16.79 2.66
CA LYS A 191 5.19 -16.39 4.00
C LYS A 191 3.89 -15.61 3.91
N VAL A 192 3.02 -15.77 4.91
CA VAL A 192 1.81 -14.97 5.05
C VAL A 192 1.65 -14.48 6.48
N HIS A 193 1.43 -13.19 6.65
CA HIS A 193 1.24 -12.56 7.96
C HIS A 193 0.22 -11.43 7.91
N THR A 194 -0.26 -11.02 9.08
CA THR A 194 -1.19 -9.90 9.23
C THR A 194 -0.43 -8.57 9.37
N CYS A 195 -1.09 -7.46 9.03
CA CYS A 195 -0.59 -6.11 9.27
C CYS A 195 -1.61 -5.30 10.05
N PHE A 196 -1.19 -4.75 11.20
CA PHE A 196 -2.01 -3.87 12.05
C PHE A 196 -3.33 -4.49 12.48
N GLU A 197 -3.30 -5.75 12.88
CA GLU A 197 -4.46 -6.49 13.37
C GLU A 197 -4.36 -6.73 14.88
N GLU A 198 -5.48 -6.64 15.59
CA GLU A 198 -5.58 -7.07 16.99
C GLU A 198 -5.28 -8.57 17.12
N LYS A 199 -5.63 -9.34 16.05
CA LYS A 199 -5.37 -10.77 15.92
C LYS A 199 -4.33 -11.01 14.85
N ASN A 200 -3.16 -11.48 15.25
CA ASN A 200 -2.06 -11.77 14.32
C ASN A 200 -2.19 -13.13 13.59
N LEU A 201 -3.16 -13.96 13.96
CA LEU A 201 -3.45 -15.30 13.41
C LEU A 201 -2.28 -16.30 13.43
N VAL A 202 -1.24 -16.02 14.21
CA VAL A 202 -0.07 -16.91 14.36
C VAL A 202 -0.48 -18.26 14.96
N GLU A 203 -1.46 -18.27 15.86
CA GLU A 203 -2.03 -19.50 16.43
C GLU A 203 -2.68 -20.41 15.38
N TYR A 204 -3.04 -19.87 14.19
CA TYR A 204 -3.63 -20.60 13.07
C TYR A 204 -2.61 -20.86 11.94
N GLY A 205 -1.31 -20.69 12.22
CA GLY A 205 -0.22 -21.05 11.32
C GLY A 205 0.35 -19.91 10.48
N MET A 206 -0.12 -18.66 10.64
CA MET A 206 0.50 -17.52 9.96
C MET A 206 1.88 -17.18 10.54
N ASP A 207 2.74 -16.63 9.69
CA ASP A 207 4.07 -16.17 10.09
C ASP A 207 3.98 -14.95 11.00
N GLN A 208 4.91 -14.84 11.94
CA GLN A 208 4.98 -13.68 12.82
C GLN A 208 5.87 -12.60 12.18
N ASP A 209 5.28 -11.66 11.49
CA ASP A 209 5.97 -10.49 10.92
C ASP A 209 5.01 -9.28 10.82
N VAL A 210 5.49 -8.19 10.25
CA VAL A 210 4.74 -6.96 9.98
C VAL A 210 5.10 -6.44 8.60
N CYS A 211 4.26 -5.58 8.00
CA CYS A 211 4.40 -5.13 6.61
C CYS A 211 5.74 -4.47 6.24
N LEU A 212 6.49 -3.96 7.21
CA LEU A 212 7.92 -3.62 7.10
C LEU A 212 8.56 -3.68 8.49
N SER A 213 9.14 -4.82 8.82
CA SER A 213 9.84 -5.03 10.08
C SER A 213 11.23 -4.38 10.09
N SER A 214 11.78 -4.18 11.30
CA SER A 214 13.17 -3.71 11.46
C SER A 214 14.18 -4.65 10.80
N LYS A 215 13.90 -5.97 10.82
CA LYS A 215 14.72 -7.00 10.17
C LYS A 215 14.70 -6.81 8.64
N LYS A 216 13.51 -6.72 8.04
CA LYS A 216 13.35 -6.53 6.59
C LYS A 216 13.98 -5.21 6.13
N ALA A 217 13.76 -4.11 6.86
CA ALA A 217 14.37 -2.82 6.54
C ALA A 217 15.92 -2.88 6.61
N PHE A 218 16.47 -3.62 7.57
CA PHE A 218 17.92 -3.84 7.65
C PHE A 218 18.44 -4.69 6.48
N GLU A 219 17.77 -5.77 6.12
CA GLU A 219 18.12 -6.61 4.97
C GLU A 219 18.18 -5.80 3.65
N LEU A 220 17.24 -4.86 3.47
CA LEU A 220 17.15 -4.03 2.27
C LEU A 220 18.20 -2.90 2.23
N THR A 221 18.69 -2.41 3.37
CA THR A 221 19.44 -1.14 3.44
C THR A 221 20.75 -1.22 4.20
N ASN A 222 21.00 -2.28 4.96
CA ASN A 222 22.05 -2.39 5.98
C ASN A 222 22.01 -1.27 7.04
N LYS A 223 20.81 -0.69 7.31
CA LYS A 223 20.58 0.38 8.28
C LYS A 223 19.51 0.01 9.29
N VAL A 224 19.66 0.53 10.51
CA VAL A 224 18.69 0.34 11.59
C VAL A 224 17.71 1.51 11.61
N PHE A 225 16.43 1.21 11.70
CA PHE A 225 15.34 2.18 11.76
C PHE A 225 14.57 2.06 13.06
N LYS A 226 14.02 3.18 13.54
CA LYS A 226 13.19 3.22 14.73
C LYS A 226 11.83 2.58 14.45
N LYS A 227 11.27 1.88 15.45
CA LYS A 227 9.88 1.44 15.40
C LYS A 227 8.93 2.66 15.36
N TRP A 228 7.82 2.53 14.67
CA TRP A 228 6.83 3.59 14.52
C TRP A 228 6.02 3.77 15.81
N LYS A 229 6.45 4.71 16.67
CA LYS A 229 5.80 4.97 17.96
C LYS A 229 4.35 5.46 17.85
N ALA A 230 3.97 6.10 16.74
CA ALA A 230 2.62 6.62 16.51
C ALA A 230 1.62 5.56 16.01
N ARG A 231 2.09 4.35 15.74
CA ARG A 231 1.29 3.19 15.32
C ARG A 231 1.67 1.98 16.14
N ASP A 232 0.69 1.29 16.65
CA ASP A 232 0.89 0.04 17.41
C ASP A 232 0.95 -1.18 16.48
N CYS A 233 1.70 -1.07 15.38
CA CYS A 233 1.80 -2.13 14.37
C CYS A 233 3.15 -2.84 14.31
N GLY A 234 4.13 -2.44 15.13
CA GLY A 234 5.47 -3.02 15.10
C GLY A 234 6.32 -2.66 13.86
N CYS A 235 5.78 -1.96 12.88
CA CYS A 235 6.52 -1.51 11.69
C CYS A 235 7.56 -0.44 12.04
N VAL A 236 8.56 -0.28 11.17
CA VAL A 236 9.51 0.85 11.24
C VAL A 236 8.84 2.16 10.82
N GLU A 237 9.35 3.28 11.33
CA GLU A 237 8.84 4.62 11.01
C GLU A 237 9.07 4.97 9.54
N MET A 238 8.00 5.44 8.88
CA MET A 238 8.01 5.87 7.47
C MET A 238 7.39 7.26 7.33
N VAL A 239 7.83 8.01 6.32
CA VAL A 239 7.29 9.32 5.95
C VAL A 239 6.44 9.18 4.70
N ASP A 240 5.16 9.48 4.80
CA ASP A 240 4.21 9.41 3.69
C ASP A 240 4.17 10.71 2.90
N ILE A 241 4.26 10.63 1.56
CA ILE A 241 4.25 11.78 0.66
C ILE A 241 2.95 11.96 -0.12
N GLY A 242 1.93 11.12 0.12
CA GLY A 242 0.65 11.21 -0.56
C GLY A 242 -0.28 12.29 -0.02
N TYR A 243 -1.41 12.43 -0.69
CA TYR A 243 -2.46 13.39 -0.37
C TYR A 243 -3.82 12.70 -0.24
N TYR A 244 -4.58 13.00 0.82
CA TYR A 244 -5.93 12.43 1.04
C TYR A 244 -6.93 12.92 -0.01
N ASN A 245 -7.93 12.11 -0.35
CA ASN A 245 -8.92 12.40 -1.39
C ASN A 245 -8.28 12.78 -2.73
N SER A 246 -7.36 11.96 -3.20
CA SER A 246 -6.71 12.18 -4.50
C SER A 246 -6.48 10.89 -5.29
N CYS A 247 -7.01 9.74 -4.84
CA CYS A 247 -6.83 8.47 -5.51
C CYS A 247 -8.06 8.12 -6.39
N PRO A 248 -7.95 8.14 -7.74
CA PRO A 248 -9.05 7.84 -8.65
C PRO A 248 -9.45 6.36 -8.75
N HIS A 249 -8.89 5.44 -7.97
CA HIS A 249 -9.36 4.06 -7.92
C HIS A 249 -10.80 3.90 -7.43
N PHE A 250 -11.26 4.81 -6.55
CA PHE A 250 -12.60 4.81 -5.95
C PHE A 250 -12.99 3.47 -5.31
N CYS A 251 -12.04 2.85 -4.58
CA CYS A 251 -12.34 1.65 -3.81
C CYS A 251 -13.31 1.99 -2.66
N ARG A 252 -14.42 1.24 -2.55
CA ARG A 252 -15.49 1.50 -1.57
C ARG A 252 -15.05 1.36 -0.11
N TYR A 253 -14.01 0.59 0.15
CA TYR A 253 -13.43 0.38 1.48
C TYR A 253 -12.28 1.35 1.81
N CYS A 254 -12.00 2.33 0.95
CA CYS A 254 -10.80 3.18 1.12
C CYS A 254 -10.92 4.11 2.32
N TYR A 255 -9.95 4.06 3.23
CA TYR A 255 -9.86 4.97 4.36
C TYR A 255 -9.35 6.37 3.98
N ALA A 256 -8.66 6.50 2.86
CA ALA A 256 -8.01 7.75 2.44
C ALA A 256 -8.90 8.64 1.55
N ASN A 257 -9.91 8.05 0.91
CA ASN A 257 -10.90 8.74 0.11
C ASN A 257 -12.25 8.74 0.81
N TYR A 258 -12.82 9.90 1.05
CA TYR A 258 -14.12 10.03 1.74
C TYR A 258 -15.12 10.94 0.98
N ASP A 259 -14.74 11.43 -0.22
CA ASP A 259 -15.55 12.30 -1.05
C ASP A 259 -15.09 12.19 -2.52
N GLU A 260 -15.91 11.60 -3.39
CA GLU A 260 -15.55 11.39 -4.81
C GLU A 260 -15.38 12.71 -5.57
N GLU A 261 -16.21 13.72 -5.31
CA GLU A 261 -16.10 15.03 -5.98
C GLU A 261 -14.80 15.74 -5.57
N LYS A 262 -14.42 15.61 -4.30
CA LYS A 262 -13.16 16.14 -3.82
C LYS A 262 -11.96 15.41 -4.42
N VAL A 263 -12.06 14.10 -4.66
CA VAL A 263 -11.03 13.34 -5.37
C VAL A 263 -10.87 13.88 -6.79
N LYS A 264 -11.97 14.05 -7.53
CA LYS A 264 -11.94 14.61 -8.89
C LYS A 264 -11.35 16.02 -8.91
N TYR A 265 -11.77 16.88 -7.98
CA TYR A 265 -11.22 18.23 -7.84
C TYR A 265 -9.72 18.21 -7.53
N ASN A 266 -9.28 17.43 -6.53
CA ASN A 266 -7.86 17.34 -6.19
C ASN A 266 -7.03 16.77 -7.34
N TYR A 267 -7.53 15.74 -8.01
CA TYR A 267 -6.89 15.16 -9.18
C TYR A 267 -6.71 16.19 -10.29
N SER A 268 -7.71 17.04 -10.54
CA SER A 268 -7.61 18.15 -11.54
C SER A 268 -6.63 19.26 -11.15
N LYS A 269 -6.16 19.30 -9.91
CA LYS A 269 -5.14 20.23 -9.41
C LYS A 269 -3.74 19.63 -9.36
N HIS A 270 -3.60 18.41 -9.82
CA HIS A 270 -2.29 17.79 -9.97
C HIS A 270 -1.51 18.47 -11.10
N ASP A 271 -0.24 18.70 -10.82
CA ASP A 271 0.73 19.23 -11.77
C ASP A 271 2.02 18.42 -11.61
N PRO A 272 2.49 17.71 -12.63
CA PRO A 272 3.68 16.86 -12.52
C PRO A 272 4.97 17.64 -12.24
N ASP A 273 4.99 18.95 -12.46
CA ASP A 273 6.15 19.80 -12.18
C ASP A 273 6.09 20.46 -10.79
N SER A 274 4.94 20.41 -10.12
CA SER A 274 4.81 20.92 -8.75
C SER A 274 5.67 20.13 -7.75
N SER A 275 6.22 20.81 -6.74
CA SER A 275 6.90 20.11 -5.63
C SER A 275 5.94 19.35 -4.72
N LEU A 276 4.64 19.67 -4.73
CA LEU A 276 3.55 19.01 -4.02
C LEU A 276 2.82 18.02 -4.92
N CYS A 277 2.40 16.87 -4.40
CA CYS A 277 1.58 15.90 -5.14
C CYS A 277 0.28 16.53 -5.66
N ILE A 278 -0.36 17.39 -4.88
CA ILE A 278 -1.60 18.11 -5.23
C ILE A 278 -1.45 19.58 -4.90
N GLY A 279 -1.75 20.43 -5.89
CA GLY A 279 -1.71 21.90 -5.77
C GLY A 279 -0.30 22.46 -5.83
N GLN A 280 -0.16 23.73 -5.45
CA GLN A 280 1.07 24.51 -5.51
C GLN A 280 1.41 25.10 -4.14
N ILE A 281 2.68 25.43 -3.93
CA ILE A 281 3.12 26.22 -2.77
C ILE A 281 2.55 27.63 -2.87
N GLN A 282 2.02 28.14 -1.75
CA GLN A 282 1.47 29.47 -1.63
C GLN A 282 2.48 30.37 -0.91
N LYS A 283 2.34 31.68 -1.10
CA LYS A 283 3.25 32.69 -0.51
C LYS A 283 3.29 32.65 1.04
N GLU A 284 2.19 32.24 1.64
CA GLU A 284 2.02 32.12 3.09
C GLU A 284 2.42 30.76 3.67
N ASP A 285 2.88 29.81 2.84
CA ASP A 285 3.29 28.49 3.29
C ASP A 285 4.64 28.54 4.03
N GLU A 286 4.72 27.81 5.13
CA GLU A 286 5.93 27.64 5.93
C GLU A 286 6.61 26.31 5.55
N ILE A 287 7.72 26.40 4.83
CA ILE A 287 8.50 25.22 4.43
C ILE A 287 9.53 24.93 5.52
N LYS A 288 9.48 23.69 6.05
CA LYS A 288 10.46 23.16 7.02
C LYS A 288 11.15 21.92 6.47
N GLU A 289 12.46 21.92 6.47
CA GLU A 289 13.22 20.73 6.10
C GLU A 289 12.99 19.61 7.13
N ARG A 290 12.72 18.41 6.63
CA ARG A 290 12.60 17.22 7.46
C ARG A 290 13.97 16.55 7.58
N LEU A 291 14.59 16.71 8.74
CA LEU A 291 15.84 16.03 9.09
C LEU A 291 15.58 14.53 9.39
N LYS A 292 16.65 13.73 9.31
CA LYS A 292 16.61 12.27 9.65
C LYS A 292 16.21 12.02 11.09
#